data_f31779d546575476553d5ced7a89ea2e
#
_entry.id   f31779d546575476553d5ced7a89ea2e
#
_cell.length_a   1.000
_cell.length_b   1.000
_cell.length_c   1.000
_cell.angle_alpha   90.00
_cell.angle_beta   90.00
_cell.angle_gamma   90.00
#
_symmetry.space_group_name_H-M   'P 1'
#
loop_
_entity.id
_entity.type
_entity.pdbx_description
1 polymer ?
#
loop_
_entity_poly.entity_id
_entity_poly.type
_entity_poly.pdbx_seq_one_letter_code
_entity_poly.pdbx_strand_id
1 'polypeptide(L)'
;TLLQTLEAEFSAAPALDDQTRNQLGLLGSLLQKNMDGEHTPAQRAVQQAQLRQLAGSMPLQSMASGEKALLVQQGDFAALYWGDRIRTDNLDEQVRRYAALTGLPVLGIGVYLGCNLTLCAANGEQDCEAYYWFEEDEIQPGDGAELCEVLHLPETAAAPLDDAFDAEALPQLTNGLEAALGIALSPDSLLPRLGSAAAEWPGASFYKL
;
A
#
# COMPACT_ATOMS: atom_id res chain seq x y z
N THR A 1 -12.79 10.53 -15.08
CA THR A 1 -12.68 9.42 -14.12
C THR A 1 -11.61 9.74 -13.09
N LEU A 2 -11.65 9.14 -11.88
CA LEU A 2 -10.64 9.29 -10.82
C LEU A 2 -9.23 9.05 -11.37
N LEU A 3 -9.03 7.97 -12.13
CA LEU A 3 -7.75 7.67 -12.78
C LEU A 3 -7.25 8.82 -13.65
N GLN A 4 -8.10 9.40 -14.50
CA GLN A 4 -7.71 10.53 -15.35
C GLN A 4 -7.32 11.78 -14.55
N THR A 5 -7.98 12.02 -13.42
CA THR A 5 -7.65 13.14 -12.54
C THR A 5 -6.28 12.93 -11.88
N LEU A 6 -6.00 11.72 -11.40
CA LEU A 6 -4.70 11.36 -10.83
C LEU A 6 -3.61 11.31 -11.89
N GLU A 7 -3.90 10.79 -13.08
CA GLU A 7 -2.96 10.75 -14.22
C GLU A 7 -2.51 12.15 -14.67
N ALA A 8 -3.35 13.15 -14.53
CA ALA A 8 -2.99 14.53 -14.86
C ALA A 8 -1.93 15.12 -13.91
N GLU A 9 -1.79 14.58 -12.69
CA GLU A 9 -0.79 14.99 -11.69
C GLU A 9 0.59 14.39 -11.95
N PHE A 10 0.67 13.30 -12.73
CA PHE A 10 1.90 12.55 -12.93
C PHE A 10 2.25 12.47 -14.41
N SER A 11 3.54 12.58 -14.72
CA SER A 11 4.02 12.30 -16.07
C SER A 11 3.99 10.79 -16.32
N ALA A 12 3.39 10.34 -17.42
CA ALA A 12 3.40 8.94 -17.80
C ALA A 12 4.85 8.42 -17.92
N ALA A 13 5.17 7.36 -17.19
CA ALA A 13 6.41 6.63 -17.38
C ALA A 13 6.35 5.84 -18.70
N PRO A 14 7.47 5.53 -19.35
CA PRO A 14 7.46 4.61 -20.47
C PRO A 14 6.86 3.28 -20.04
N ALA A 15 6.13 2.62 -20.94
CA ALA A 15 5.58 1.30 -20.70
C ALA A 15 6.67 0.35 -20.19
N LEU A 16 6.31 -0.54 -19.27
CA LEU A 16 7.23 -1.59 -18.80
C LEU A 16 7.74 -2.37 -20.01
N ASP A 17 9.06 -2.52 -20.10
CA ASP A 17 9.65 -3.43 -21.08
C ASP A 17 9.29 -4.90 -20.77
N ASP A 18 9.36 -5.75 -21.78
CA ASP A 18 8.96 -7.16 -21.63
C ASP A 18 9.82 -7.90 -20.59
N GLN A 19 11.08 -7.52 -20.40
CA GLN A 19 11.95 -8.11 -19.39
C GLN A 19 11.48 -7.76 -17.98
N THR A 20 11.19 -6.50 -17.70
CA THR A 20 10.67 -6.03 -16.41
C THR A 20 9.30 -6.66 -16.12
N ARG A 21 8.42 -6.74 -17.12
CA ARG A 21 7.10 -7.36 -16.99
C ARG A 21 7.22 -8.85 -16.61
N ASN A 22 8.10 -9.60 -17.28
CA ASN A 22 8.34 -11.01 -16.99
C ASN A 22 8.95 -11.22 -15.60
N GLN A 23 9.84 -10.33 -15.15
CA GLN A 23 10.42 -10.36 -13.81
C GLN A 23 9.35 -10.14 -12.73
N LEU A 24 8.45 -9.17 -12.93
CA LEU A 24 7.32 -8.90 -12.04
C LEU A 24 6.37 -10.10 -11.93
N GLY A 25 6.02 -10.73 -13.05
CA GLY A 25 5.20 -11.95 -13.05
C GLY A 25 5.84 -13.12 -12.31
N LEU A 26 7.17 -13.29 -12.48
CA LEU A 26 7.92 -14.32 -11.76
C LEU A 26 7.96 -14.02 -10.25
N LEU A 27 8.20 -12.78 -9.86
CA LEU A 27 8.21 -12.35 -8.45
C LEU A 27 6.84 -12.57 -7.80
N GLY A 28 5.76 -12.13 -8.43
CA GLY A 28 4.39 -12.35 -7.95
C GLY A 28 4.09 -13.84 -7.74
N SER A 29 4.49 -14.68 -8.70
CA SER A 29 4.30 -16.14 -8.61
C SER A 29 5.12 -16.80 -7.49
N LEU A 30 6.33 -16.32 -7.24
CA LEU A 30 7.18 -16.81 -6.16
C LEU A 30 6.67 -16.41 -4.79
N LEU A 31 6.19 -15.16 -4.64
CA LEU A 31 5.59 -14.67 -3.41
C LEU A 31 4.30 -15.43 -3.09
N GLN A 32 3.42 -15.65 -4.08
CA GLN A 32 2.21 -16.45 -3.93
C GLN A 32 2.53 -17.86 -3.42
N LYS A 33 3.47 -18.56 -4.06
CA LYS A 33 3.90 -19.89 -3.63
C LYS A 33 4.48 -19.94 -2.22
N ASN A 34 5.12 -18.84 -1.79
CA ASN A 34 5.67 -18.72 -0.44
C ASN A 34 4.58 -18.59 0.63
N MET A 35 3.45 -17.95 0.28
CA MET A 35 2.30 -17.83 1.17
C MET A 35 1.47 -19.12 1.26
N ASP A 36 1.34 -19.86 0.15
CA ASP A 36 0.45 -21.02 0.04
C ASP A 36 1.08 -22.35 0.51
N GLY A 37 2.37 -22.40 0.84
CA GLY A 37 3.13 -23.64 1.06
C GLY A 37 3.69 -23.86 2.46
N GLU A 38 3.59 -25.10 2.98
CA GLU A 38 4.42 -25.59 4.08
C GLU A 38 5.86 -25.79 3.58
N HIS A 39 6.74 -24.81 3.81
CA HIS A 39 8.13 -24.88 3.40
C HIS A 39 9.06 -25.25 4.55
N THR A 40 10.05 -26.08 4.29
CA THR A 40 11.15 -26.31 5.22
C THR A 40 11.99 -25.04 5.41
N PRO A 41 12.69 -24.85 6.54
CA PRO A 41 13.55 -23.69 6.76
C PRO A 41 14.60 -23.47 5.65
N ALA A 42 15.13 -24.54 5.07
CA ALA A 42 16.09 -24.45 3.96
C ALA A 42 15.44 -23.94 2.67
N GLN A 43 14.22 -24.38 2.36
CA GLN A 43 13.46 -23.88 1.20
C GLN A 43 13.10 -22.42 1.34
N ARG A 44 12.69 -21.97 2.54
CA ARG A 44 12.43 -20.54 2.82
C ARG A 44 13.68 -19.70 2.62
N ALA A 45 14.85 -20.15 3.08
CA ALA A 45 16.11 -19.42 2.91
C ALA A 45 16.48 -19.24 1.43
N VAL A 46 16.34 -20.30 0.61
CA VAL A 46 16.60 -20.24 -0.84
C VAL A 46 15.61 -19.30 -1.53
N GLN A 47 14.33 -19.38 -1.19
CA GLN A 47 13.30 -18.52 -1.77
C GLN A 47 13.50 -17.06 -1.38
N GLN A 48 13.84 -16.77 -0.12
CA GLN A 48 14.15 -15.40 0.32
C GLN A 48 15.39 -14.84 -0.40
N ALA A 49 16.41 -15.66 -0.65
CA ALA A 49 17.57 -15.23 -1.42
C ALA A 49 17.19 -14.90 -2.87
N GLN A 50 16.36 -15.73 -3.51
CA GLN A 50 15.84 -15.47 -4.86
C GLN A 50 14.96 -14.21 -4.91
N LEU A 51 14.07 -14.01 -3.93
CA LEU A 51 13.23 -12.83 -3.81
C LEU A 51 14.07 -11.55 -3.66
N ARG A 52 15.11 -11.58 -2.79
CA ARG A 52 16.03 -10.44 -2.61
C ARG A 52 16.80 -10.13 -3.88
N GLN A 53 17.26 -11.15 -4.62
CA GLN A 53 17.96 -10.97 -5.87
C GLN A 53 17.05 -10.38 -6.96
N LEU A 54 15.82 -10.86 -7.06
CA LEU A 54 14.82 -10.33 -7.99
C LEU A 54 14.39 -8.93 -7.60
N ALA A 55 14.05 -8.68 -6.34
CA ALA A 55 13.68 -7.35 -5.84
C ALA A 55 14.79 -6.32 -6.05
N GLY A 56 16.07 -6.71 -5.87
CA GLY A 56 17.22 -5.85 -6.11
C GLY A 56 17.43 -5.41 -7.56
N SER A 57 16.78 -6.07 -8.52
CA SER A 57 16.88 -5.75 -9.96
C SER A 57 15.65 -5.02 -10.52
N MET A 58 14.67 -4.64 -9.67
CA MET A 58 13.36 -4.22 -10.12
C MET A 58 13.08 -2.72 -10.01
N PRO A 59 12.09 -2.21 -10.79
CA PRO A 59 11.56 -0.84 -10.67
C PRO A 59 11.03 -0.49 -9.27
N LEU A 60 10.73 -1.49 -8.42
CA LEU A 60 10.35 -1.28 -7.01
C LEU A 60 11.41 -0.52 -6.21
N GLN A 61 12.70 -0.65 -6.56
CA GLN A 61 13.75 0.18 -5.98
C GLN A 61 13.61 1.65 -6.38
N SER A 62 13.19 1.93 -7.61
CA SER A 62 12.95 3.33 -8.04
C SER A 62 11.66 3.90 -7.43
N MET A 63 10.72 3.07 -7.02
CA MET A 63 9.58 3.51 -6.20
C MET A 63 10.02 3.88 -4.78
N ALA A 64 10.89 3.05 -4.18
CA ALA A 64 11.49 3.36 -2.88
C ALA A 64 12.39 4.63 -2.92
N SER A 65 12.93 4.99 -4.09
CA SER A 65 13.72 6.22 -4.27
C SER A 65 12.90 7.48 -4.57
N GLY A 66 11.55 7.38 -4.57
CA GLY A 66 10.67 8.51 -4.83
C GLY A 66 10.63 8.98 -6.30
N GLU A 67 11.25 8.25 -7.22
CA GLU A 67 11.31 8.64 -8.63
C GLU A 67 10.08 8.20 -9.43
N LYS A 68 9.29 7.26 -8.90
CA LYS A 68 8.11 6.68 -9.57
C LYS A 68 6.98 6.43 -8.61
N ALA A 69 5.76 6.45 -9.14
CA ALA A 69 4.56 6.03 -8.45
C ALA A 69 3.91 4.87 -9.19
N LEU A 70 3.24 3.99 -8.45
CA LEU A 70 2.42 2.92 -8.99
C LEU A 70 0.96 3.19 -8.60
N LEU A 71 0.10 3.35 -9.60
CA LEU A 71 -1.34 3.47 -9.42
C LEU A 71 -2.03 2.14 -9.80
N VAL A 72 -2.82 1.58 -8.90
CA VAL A 72 -3.46 0.27 -9.06
C VAL A 72 -4.91 0.32 -8.60
N GLN A 73 -5.81 -0.24 -9.40
CA GLN A 73 -7.18 -0.48 -8.97
C GLN A 73 -7.25 -1.74 -8.10
N GLN A 74 -7.79 -1.62 -6.89
CA GLN A 74 -8.02 -2.72 -5.96
C GLN A 74 -9.49 -2.71 -5.50
N GLY A 75 -10.35 -3.53 -6.11
CA GLY A 75 -11.78 -3.48 -5.85
C GLY A 75 -12.33 -2.08 -6.13
N ASP A 76 -12.98 -1.49 -5.16
CA ASP A 76 -13.54 -0.14 -5.23
C ASP A 76 -12.51 0.97 -4.94
N PHE A 77 -11.29 0.61 -4.54
CA PHE A 77 -10.21 1.54 -4.24
C PHE A 77 -9.27 1.73 -5.43
N ALA A 78 -8.77 2.97 -5.59
CA ALA A 78 -7.59 3.26 -6.39
C ALA A 78 -6.42 3.49 -5.43
N ALA A 79 -5.43 2.61 -5.45
CA ALA A 79 -4.26 2.69 -4.58
C ALA A 79 -3.08 3.30 -5.32
N LEU A 80 -2.49 4.33 -4.72
CA LEU A 80 -1.28 5.00 -5.20
C LEU A 80 -0.13 4.70 -4.25
N TYR A 81 0.87 3.97 -4.75
CA TYR A 81 2.08 3.68 -4.01
C TYR A 81 3.20 4.56 -4.52
N TRP A 82 3.89 5.24 -3.62
CA TRP A 82 5.11 5.96 -3.96
C TRP A 82 6.13 5.91 -2.81
N GLY A 83 7.38 6.20 -3.13
CA GLY A 83 8.47 6.24 -2.16
C GLY A 83 8.62 7.61 -1.50
N ASP A 84 9.82 7.97 -1.12
CA ASP A 84 10.24 9.00 -0.17
C ASP A 84 9.77 10.45 -0.35
N ARG A 85 8.95 10.78 -1.36
CA ARG A 85 8.48 12.16 -1.57
C ARG A 85 7.36 12.60 -0.62
N ILE A 86 6.56 11.64 -0.15
CA ILE A 86 5.66 11.89 0.95
C ILE A 86 6.28 11.33 2.21
N ARG A 87 6.59 12.22 3.08
CA ARG A 87 7.08 11.91 4.42
C ARG A 87 5.87 11.81 5.34
N THR A 88 6.04 11.08 6.42
CA THR A 88 4.99 10.98 7.45
C THR A 88 4.60 12.34 8.03
N ASP A 89 5.53 13.31 8.02
CA ASP A 89 5.33 14.69 8.52
C ASP A 89 4.47 15.59 7.59
N ASN A 90 4.14 15.14 6.36
CA ASN A 90 3.27 15.87 5.44
C ASN A 90 2.15 14.99 4.85
N LEU A 91 1.93 13.81 5.42
CA LEU A 91 0.94 12.86 4.91
C LEU A 91 -0.48 13.44 4.96
N ASP A 92 -0.84 14.08 6.05
CA ASP A 92 -2.13 14.72 6.26
C ASP A 92 -2.42 15.81 5.22
N GLU A 93 -1.44 16.66 4.91
CA GLU A 93 -1.56 17.69 3.87
C GLU A 93 -1.82 17.04 2.50
N GLN A 94 -1.12 15.97 2.16
CA GLN A 94 -1.31 15.28 0.88
C GLN A 94 -2.67 14.58 0.82
N VAL A 95 -3.11 13.95 1.89
CA VAL A 95 -4.42 13.30 1.98
C VAL A 95 -5.54 14.31 1.75
N ARG A 96 -5.52 15.44 2.47
CA ARG A 96 -6.50 16.53 2.28
C ARG A 96 -6.45 17.12 0.86
N ARG A 97 -5.25 17.29 0.31
CA ARG A 97 -5.07 17.76 -1.08
C ARG A 97 -5.71 16.81 -2.09
N TYR A 98 -5.47 15.50 -1.96
CA TYR A 98 -6.07 14.53 -2.87
C TYR A 98 -7.58 14.38 -2.67
N ALA A 99 -8.09 14.46 -1.45
CA ALA A 99 -9.52 14.49 -1.20
C ALA A 99 -10.18 15.70 -1.88
N ALA A 100 -9.59 16.89 -1.77
CA ALA A 100 -10.07 18.08 -2.46
C ALA A 100 -9.97 17.98 -3.99
N LEU A 101 -8.89 17.39 -4.52
CA LEU A 101 -8.67 17.24 -5.96
C LEU A 101 -9.65 16.27 -6.60
N THR A 102 -9.94 15.18 -5.91
CA THR A 102 -10.75 14.07 -6.46
C THR A 102 -12.23 14.18 -6.12
N GLY A 103 -12.56 14.91 -5.05
CA GLY A 103 -13.90 14.93 -4.46
C GLY A 103 -14.31 13.59 -3.85
N LEU A 104 -13.34 12.74 -3.52
CA LEU A 104 -13.56 11.40 -2.97
C LEU A 104 -12.83 11.25 -1.64
N PRO A 105 -13.28 10.32 -0.76
CA PRO A 105 -12.52 9.96 0.43
C PRO A 105 -11.13 9.44 0.07
N VAL A 106 -10.13 9.84 0.84
CA VAL A 106 -8.74 9.44 0.66
C VAL A 106 -8.18 8.92 1.98
N LEU A 107 -7.54 7.77 1.94
CA LEU A 107 -6.76 7.19 3.03
C LEU A 107 -5.28 7.25 2.67
N GLY A 108 -4.48 7.87 3.51
CA GLY A 108 -3.03 7.86 3.45
C GLY A 108 -2.44 7.01 4.57
N ILE A 109 -1.49 6.16 4.24
CA ILE A 109 -0.74 5.37 5.21
C ILE A 109 0.74 5.53 4.92
N GLY A 110 1.49 5.99 5.91
CA GLY A 110 2.93 6.12 5.88
C GLY A 110 3.58 5.17 6.90
N VAL A 111 4.56 4.39 6.45
CA VAL A 111 5.40 3.55 7.33
C VAL A 111 6.82 4.08 7.27
N TYR A 112 7.41 4.38 8.43
CA TYR A 112 8.75 4.91 8.52
C TYR A 112 9.65 4.03 9.38
N LEU A 113 10.87 3.76 8.89
CA LEU A 113 11.88 2.90 9.52
C LEU A 113 11.40 1.49 9.90
N GLY A 114 10.21 1.07 9.46
CA GLY A 114 9.66 -0.24 9.81
C GLY A 114 9.18 -0.38 11.26
N CYS A 115 9.09 0.73 12.00
CA CYS A 115 8.69 0.75 13.41
C CYS A 115 7.56 1.71 13.74
N ASN A 116 7.26 2.66 12.86
CA ASN A 116 6.11 3.54 13.05
C ASN A 116 5.16 3.53 11.84
N LEU A 117 3.90 3.85 12.10
CA LEU A 117 2.86 4.03 11.10
C LEU A 117 2.07 5.30 11.42
N THR A 118 1.87 6.12 10.40
CA THR A 118 0.94 7.23 10.43
C THR A 118 -0.21 6.92 9.47
N LEU A 119 -1.43 7.09 9.92
CA LEU A 119 -2.64 6.98 9.13
C LEU A 119 -3.36 8.32 9.18
N CYS A 120 -3.77 8.81 8.01
CA CYS A 120 -4.60 9.98 7.87
C CYS A 120 -5.72 9.67 6.87
N ALA A 121 -6.95 10.03 7.16
CA ALA A 121 -8.04 9.94 6.20
C ALA A 121 -8.79 11.25 6.10
N ALA A 122 -9.28 11.60 4.91
CA ALA A 122 -10.09 12.79 4.70
C ALA A 122 -11.09 12.61 3.55
N ASN A 123 -12.25 13.25 3.65
CA ASN A 123 -13.27 13.29 2.58
C ASN A 123 -13.63 14.73 2.13
N GLY A 124 -12.91 15.74 2.61
CA GLY A 124 -13.14 17.16 2.34
C GLY A 124 -14.05 17.86 3.35
N GLU A 125 -14.80 17.14 4.17
CA GLU A 125 -15.65 17.65 5.25
C GLU A 125 -15.12 17.26 6.63
N GLN A 126 -14.59 16.05 6.74
CA GLN A 126 -14.07 15.44 7.95
C GLN A 126 -12.71 14.85 7.68
N ASP A 127 -11.90 14.74 8.72
CA ASP A 127 -10.64 14.01 8.71
C ASP A 127 -10.43 13.26 10.02
N CYS A 128 -9.62 12.18 9.98
CA CYS A 128 -9.18 11.45 11.15
C CYS A 128 -7.73 11.01 11.00
N GLU A 129 -7.08 10.81 12.12
CA GLU A 129 -5.65 10.46 12.17
C GLU A 129 -5.41 9.39 13.24
N ALA A 130 -4.41 8.51 12.95
CA ALA A 130 -3.87 7.58 13.92
C ALA A 130 -2.34 7.52 13.79
N TYR A 131 -1.66 7.31 14.90
CA TYR A 131 -0.21 7.26 14.95
C TYR A 131 0.27 6.15 15.87
N TYR A 132 1.27 5.38 15.42
CA TYR A 132 1.85 4.27 16.15
C TYR A 132 3.36 4.30 16.02
N TRP A 133 4.06 4.45 17.14
CA TRP A 133 5.49 4.25 17.25
C TRP A 133 5.79 3.19 18.31
N PHE A 134 5.82 1.95 17.87
CA PHE A 134 5.89 0.78 18.72
C PHE A 134 7.19 0.67 19.53
N GLU A 135 8.30 1.24 19.05
CA GLU A 135 9.58 1.22 19.80
C GLU A 135 9.63 2.23 20.95
N GLU A 136 8.92 3.34 20.82
CA GLU A 136 8.88 4.41 21.81
C GLU A 136 7.60 4.37 22.67
N ASP A 137 6.74 3.38 22.46
CA ASP A 137 5.43 3.24 23.11
C ASP A 137 4.56 4.51 22.99
N GLU A 138 4.70 5.22 21.86
CA GLU A 138 3.92 6.40 21.54
C GLU A 138 2.81 6.02 20.57
N ILE A 139 1.59 5.90 21.09
CA ILE A 139 0.43 5.43 20.35
C ILE A 139 -0.74 6.40 20.51
N GLN A 140 -1.26 6.85 19.40
CA GLN A 140 -2.56 7.47 19.26
C GLN A 140 -3.42 6.56 18.37
N PRO A 141 -4.22 5.64 18.96
CA PRO A 141 -4.96 4.67 18.19
C PRO A 141 -6.04 5.33 17.34
N GLY A 142 -6.36 4.69 16.21
CA GLY A 142 -7.50 5.08 15.39
C GLY A 142 -8.81 4.62 16.01
N ASP A 143 -9.91 5.10 15.45
CA ASP A 143 -11.29 4.70 15.73
C ASP A 143 -11.89 4.14 14.44
N GLY A 144 -12.35 2.88 14.48
CA GLY A 144 -12.88 2.20 13.30
C GLY A 144 -14.20 2.80 12.82
N ALA A 145 -15.04 3.31 13.71
CA ALA A 145 -16.29 3.96 13.35
C ALA A 145 -16.02 5.32 12.67
N GLU A 146 -15.10 6.12 13.22
CA GLU A 146 -14.69 7.40 12.64
C GLU A 146 -14.06 7.19 11.25
N LEU A 147 -13.18 6.20 11.12
CA LEU A 147 -12.56 5.88 9.83
C LEU A 147 -13.60 5.41 8.79
N CYS A 148 -14.59 4.63 9.21
CA CYS A 148 -15.69 4.22 8.33
C CYS A 148 -16.51 5.43 7.86
N GLU A 149 -16.80 6.38 8.74
CA GLU A 149 -17.54 7.60 8.38
C GLU A 149 -16.77 8.43 7.37
N VAL A 150 -15.48 8.71 7.63
CA VAL A 150 -14.62 9.50 6.74
C VAL A 150 -14.45 8.83 5.38
N LEU A 151 -14.25 7.51 5.33
CA LEU A 151 -14.03 6.77 4.09
C LEU A 151 -15.32 6.31 3.39
N HIS A 152 -16.49 6.60 3.94
CA HIS A 152 -17.79 6.13 3.45
C HIS A 152 -17.86 4.60 3.35
N LEU A 153 -17.24 3.90 4.29
CA LEU A 153 -17.27 2.44 4.38
C LEU A 153 -18.55 1.97 5.08
N PRO A 154 -18.98 0.71 4.86
CA PRO A 154 -20.09 0.16 5.62
C PRO A 154 -19.74 0.05 7.10
N GLU A 155 -20.69 0.35 8.00
CA GLU A 155 -20.53 0.29 9.46
C GLU A 155 -19.99 -1.07 9.94
N THR A 156 -20.25 -2.13 9.19
CA THR A 156 -19.72 -3.48 9.48
C THR A 156 -18.20 -3.60 9.39
N ALA A 157 -17.52 -2.63 8.80
CA ALA A 157 -16.06 -2.57 8.74
C ALA A 157 -15.44 -1.98 10.03
N ALA A 158 -16.21 -1.32 10.89
CA ALA A 158 -15.70 -0.65 12.08
C ALA A 158 -15.03 -1.65 13.05
N ALA A 159 -15.71 -2.71 13.44
CA ALA A 159 -15.16 -3.69 14.38
C ALA A 159 -13.86 -4.37 13.89
N PRO A 160 -13.73 -4.83 12.63
CA PRO A 160 -12.45 -5.29 12.09
C PRO A 160 -11.35 -4.23 12.09
N LEU A 161 -11.69 -2.94 11.92
CA LEU A 161 -10.71 -1.84 12.00
C LEU A 161 -10.27 -1.59 13.44
N ASP A 162 -11.20 -1.60 14.41
CA ASP A 162 -10.88 -1.49 15.83
C ASP A 162 -9.97 -2.64 16.27
N ASP A 163 -10.27 -3.89 15.85
CA ASP A 163 -9.40 -5.05 16.12
C ASP A 163 -7.98 -4.85 15.52
N ALA A 164 -7.86 -4.17 14.38
CA ALA A 164 -6.57 -3.84 13.79
C ALA A 164 -5.86 -2.73 14.58
N PHE A 165 -6.58 -1.71 15.06
CA PHE A 165 -6.03 -0.61 15.84
C PHE A 165 -5.54 -1.03 17.24
N ASP A 166 -6.05 -2.13 17.79
CA ASP A 166 -5.58 -2.73 19.04
C ASP A 166 -4.28 -3.54 18.89
N ALA A 167 -3.59 -3.44 17.75
CA ALA A 167 -2.37 -4.19 17.48
C ALA A 167 -1.21 -3.81 18.41
N GLU A 168 -0.43 -4.81 18.84
CA GLU A 168 0.76 -4.64 19.69
C GLU A 168 2.06 -4.50 18.86
N ALA A 169 1.98 -4.62 17.53
CA ALA A 169 3.15 -4.53 16.64
C ALA A 169 2.76 -4.12 15.23
N LEU A 170 3.69 -3.42 14.54
CA LEU A 170 3.47 -2.93 13.18
C LEU A 170 3.01 -3.99 12.17
N PRO A 171 3.57 -5.21 12.10
CA PRO A 171 3.06 -6.23 11.18
C PRO A 171 1.63 -6.69 11.48
N GLN A 172 1.23 -6.69 12.74
CA GLN A 172 -0.14 -7.03 13.14
C GLN A 172 -1.11 -5.92 12.71
N LEU A 173 -0.77 -4.66 12.94
CA LEU A 173 -1.53 -3.50 12.53
C LEU A 173 -1.72 -3.46 11.00
N THR A 174 -0.64 -3.58 10.23
CA THR A 174 -0.71 -3.53 8.77
C THR A 174 -1.52 -4.70 8.18
N ASN A 175 -1.32 -5.92 8.68
CA ASN A 175 -2.09 -7.09 8.24
C ASN A 175 -3.59 -6.97 8.61
N GLY A 176 -3.88 -6.43 9.79
CA GLY A 176 -5.25 -6.17 10.23
C GLY A 176 -5.95 -5.15 9.34
N LEU A 177 -5.29 -4.03 9.06
CA LEU A 177 -5.81 -3.00 8.15
C LEU A 177 -6.01 -3.54 6.72
N GLU A 178 -5.06 -4.32 6.19
CA GLU A 178 -5.20 -4.95 4.88
C GLU A 178 -6.39 -5.92 4.82
N ALA A 179 -6.62 -6.67 5.89
CA ALA A 179 -7.74 -7.59 5.97
C ALA A 179 -9.09 -6.85 6.09
N ALA A 180 -9.16 -5.83 6.95
CA ALA A 180 -10.36 -5.04 7.18
C ALA A 180 -10.79 -4.23 5.93
N LEU A 181 -9.82 -3.62 5.24
CA LEU A 181 -10.06 -2.81 4.04
C LEU A 181 -10.12 -3.63 2.75
N GLY A 182 -9.66 -4.89 2.76
CA GLY A 182 -9.62 -5.75 1.57
C GLY A 182 -8.58 -5.33 0.53
N ILE A 183 -7.63 -4.46 0.89
CA ILE A 183 -6.59 -3.93 -0.02
C ILE A 183 -5.19 -4.33 0.45
N ALA A 184 -4.21 -4.25 -0.47
CA ALA A 184 -2.81 -4.31 -0.12
C ALA A 184 -2.30 -2.91 0.21
N LEU A 185 -1.62 -2.73 1.34
CA LEU A 185 -1.08 -1.43 1.77
C LEU A 185 0.34 -1.18 1.25
N SER A 186 1.00 -2.22 0.74
CA SER A 186 2.35 -2.11 0.18
C SER A 186 2.47 -2.86 -1.13
N PRO A 187 3.47 -2.52 -1.98
CA PRO A 187 3.77 -3.32 -3.17
C PRO A 187 4.10 -4.78 -2.84
N ASP A 188 4.73 -5.04 -1.70
CA ASP A 188 5.11 -6.39 -1.27
C ASP A 188 3.89 -7.25 -0.92
N SER A 189 2.84 -6.69 -0.36
CA SER A 189 1.58 -7.38 -0.11
C SER A 189 0.67 -7.42 -1.35
N LEU A 190 0.82 -6.48 -2.29
CA LEU A 190 0.08 -6.47 -3.54
C LEU A 190 0.54 -7.58 -4.50
N LEU A 191 1.85 -7.76 -4.67
CA LEU A 191 2.40 -8.73 -5.64
C LEU A 191 1.91 -10.17 -5.43
N PRO A 192 1.85 -10.71 -4.19
CA PRO A 192 1.28 -12.03 -3.95
C PRO A 192 -0.19 -12.15 -4.36
N ARG A 193 -0.98 -11.11 -4.15
CA ARG A 193 -2.42 -11.09 -4.51
C ARG A 193 -2.63 -11.13 -6.03
N LEU A 194 -1.71 -10.54 -6.79
CA LEU A 194 -1.75 -10.56 -8.25
C LEU A 194 -1.25 -11.89 -8.83
N GLY A 195 -0.37 -12.61 -8.12
CA GLY A 195 0.20 -13.89 -8.57
C GLY A 195 0.81 -13.78 -9.99
N SER A 196 0.46 -14.74 -10.87
CA SER A 196 0.92 -14.73 -12.27
C SER A 196 0.35 -13.56 -13.10
N ALA A 197 -0.78 -12.98 -12.68
CA ALA A 197 -1.38 -11.79 -13.31
C ALA A 197 -0.56 -10.52 -13.07
N ALA A 198 0.43 -10.54 -12.16
CA ALA A 198 1.34 -9.41 -11.93
C ALA A 198 2.05 -8.94 -13.21
N ALA A 199 2.26 -9.82 -14.18
CA ALA A 199 2.85 -9.48 -15.48
C ALA A 199 1.93 -8.64 -16.36
N GLU A 200 0.63 -8.83 -16.24
CA GLU A 200 -0.37 -8.16 -17.08
C GLU A 200 -0.94 -6.90 -16.41
N TRP A 201 -1.00 -6.86 -15.10
CA TRP A 201 -1.49 -5.78 -14.24
C TRP A 201 -2.61 -4.95 -14.88
N PRO A 202 -3.78 -5.53 -15.13
CA PRO A 202 -4.89 -4.79 -15.70
C PRO A 202 -5.26 -3.65 -14.75
N GLY A 203 -5.22 -2.43 -15.26
CA GLY A 203 -5.47 -1.22 -14.46
C GLY A 203 -4.31 -0.74 -13.60
N ALA A 204 -3.09 -1.26 -13.80
CA ALA A 204 -1.88 -0.71 -13.16
C ALA A 204 -1.12 0.21 -14.12
N SER A 205 -0.69 1.36 -13.64
CA SER A 205 0.10 2.33 -14.39
C SER A 205 1.27 2.83 -13.56
N PHE A 206 2.45 2.90 -14.17
CA PHE A 206 3.63 3.51 -13.57
C PHE A 206 3.79 4.93 -14.07
N TYR A 207 4.10 5.85 -13.17
CA TYR A 207 4.29 7.26 -13.46
C TYR A 207 5.65 7.73 -12.96
N LYS A 208 6.22 8.70 -13.67
CA LYS A 208 7.40 9.44 -13.21
C LYS A 208 6.91 10.65 -12.41
N LEU A 209 7.41 10.78 -11.20
CA LEU A 209 7.12 11.90 -10.30
C LEU A 209 7.99 13.11 -10.60
#